data_73d8773bfb3dc20ed8bb13465f2a9dfa
#
_entry.id   73d8773bfb3dc20ed8bb13465f2a9dfa
#
_cell.length_a   1.000
_cell.length_b   1.000
_cell.length_c   1.000
_cell.angle_alpha   90.00
_cell.angle_beta   90.00
_cell.angle_gamma   90.00
#
_symmetry.space_group_name_H-M   'P 1'
#
loop_
_entity.id
_entity.type
_entity.pdbx_description
1 polymer ?
#
loop_
_entity_poly.entity_id
_entity_poly.type
_entity_poly.pdbx_seq_one_letter_code
_entity_poly.pdbx_strand_id
1 'polypeptide(L)'
;ILFVGIALTLPISSAAICAALGLTGLAGGAAVAGCCAQMVGFAVMSFRENKWGGLVSQGIGTSMLQMGNIVKNPRIWIAPILTSAITGPLATCLFKLQMNGTPVSSGMGTCGFVGQIGVYTGWMNDIADGLKTSVTDWDWAGLLMISFILPAILCPLINMFIRKLGWVKDGDMTLS
;
A
#
# COMPACT_ATOMS: atom_id res chain seq x y z
N ILE A 1 8.20 2.70 -5.82
CA ILE A 1 6.77 2.73 -5.44
C ILE A 1 5.98 1.73 -6.30
N LEU A 2 5.77 2.02 -7.58
CA LEU A 2 4.96 1.19 -8.47
C LEU A 2 5.46 -0.25 -8.52
N PHE A 3 6.76 -0.44 -8.72
CA PHE A 3 7.37 -1.76 -8.81
C PHE A 3 7.13 -2.62 -7.56
N VAL A 4 7.37 -2.08 -6.37
CA VAL A 4 7.20 -2.82 -5.10
C VAL A 4 5.71 -3.07 -4.82
N GLY A 5 4.83 -2.09 -5.07
CA GLY A 5 3.39 -2.26 -4.92
C GLY A 5 2.84 -3.35 -5.86
N ILE A 6 3.26 -3.34 -7.12
CA ILE A 6 2.90 -4.39 -8.09
C ILE A 6 3.43 -5.75 -7.63
N ALA A 7 4.70 -5.82 -7.18
CA ALA A 7 5.32 -7.05 -6.71
C ALA A 7 4.57 -7.66 -5.52
N LEU A 8 4.00 -6.84 -4.62
CA LEU A 8 3.19 -7.31 -3.49
C LEU A 8 1.93 -8.07 -3.94
N THR A 9 1.33 -7.65 -5.05
CA THR A 9 0.11 -8.28 -5.58
C THR A 9 0.44 -9.51 -6.43
N LEU A 10 1.62 -9.56 -7.05
CA LEU A 10 2.11 -10.72 -7.77
C LEU A 10 2.51 -11.84 -6.79
N PRO A 11 2.56 -13.10 -7.24
CA PRO A 11 3.09 -14.21 -6.45
C PRO A 11 4.63 -14.15 -6.34
N ILE A 12 5.15 -12.98 -5.99
CA ILE A 12 6.56 -12.66 -5.81
C ILE A 12 6.73 -11.99 -4.45
N SER A 13 7.79 -12.34 -3.72
CA SER A 13 8.03 -11.74 -2.41
C SER A 13 8.55 -10.31 -2.53
N SER A 14 7.64 -9.32 -2.41
CA SER A 14 8.00 -7.90 -2.31
C SER A 14 8.93 -7.61 -1.12
N ALA A 15 8.72 -8.32 -0.01
CA ALA A 15 9.58 -8.23 1.18
C ALA A 15 11.02 -8.68 0.88
N ALA A 16 11.19 -9.79 0.14
CA ALA A 16 12.52 -10.26 -0.27
C ALA A 16 13.19 -9.28 -1.25
N ILE A 17 12.43 -8.69 -2.17
CA ILE A 17 12.94 -7.66 -3.09
C ILE A 17 13.42 -6.43 -2.30
N CYS A 18 12.62 -5.95 -1.35
CA CYS A 18 12.99 -4.81 -0.53
C CYS A 18 14.22 -5.10 0.36
N ALA A 19 14.33 -6.32 0.88
CA ALA A 19 15.50 -6.77 1.62
C ALA A 19 16.76 -6.80 0.74
N ALA A 20 16.66 -7.40 -0.44
CA ALA A 20 17.78 -7.51 -1.38
C ALA A 20 18.29 -6.15 -1.88
N LEU A 21 17.37 -5.18 -2.04
CA LEU A 21 17.70 -3.82 -2.46
C LEU A 21 18.03 -2.88 -1.29
N GLY A 22 17.93 -3.33 -0.05
CA GLY A 22 18.17 -2.52 1.15
C GLY A 22 17.26 -1.30 1.23
N LEU A 23 15.98 -1.42 0.84
CA LEU A 23 15.05 -0.27 0.76
C LEU A 23 14.68 0.25 2.15
N THR A 24 15.34 1.32 2.56
CA THR A 24 15.08 2.10 3.78
C THR A 24 14.93 3.57 3.47
N GLY A 25 14.78 4.41 4.48
CA GLY A 25 14.64 5.85 4.33
C GLY A 25 13.42 6.24 3.49
N LEU A 26 13.56 7.26 2.66
CA LEU A 26 12.50 7.72 1.75
C LEU A 26 12.10 6.66 0.72
N ALA A 27 13.06 5.85 0.22
CA ALA A 27 12.76 4.77 -0.71
C ALA A 27 11.92 3.67 -0.04
N GLY A 28 12.22 3.35 1.23
CA GLY A 28 11.41 2.45 2.05
C GLY A 28 10.01 2.99 2.30
N GLY A 29 9.89 4.26 2.67
CA GLY A 29 8.59 4.93 2.85
C GLY A 29 7.75 4.95 1.58
N ALA A 30 8.39 5.19 0.44
CA ALA A 30 7.75 5.09 -0.87
C ALA A 30 7.27 3.67 -1.19
N ALA A 31 8.04 2.65 -0.83
CA ALA A 31 7.64 1.25 -1.00
C ALA A 31 6.43 0.90 -0.14
N VAL A 32 6.41 1.32 1.14
CA VAL A 32 5.24 1.19 2.03
C VAL A 32 4.00 1.82 1.40
N ALA A 33 4.11 3.06 0.88
CA ALA A 33 3.00 3.75 0.23
C ALA A 33 2.44 2.95 -0.96
N GLY A 34 3.31 2.41 -1.81
CA GLY A 34 2.91 1.58 -2.94
C GLY A 34 2.20 0.29 -2.51
N CYS A 35 2.73 -0.39 -1.49
CA CYS A 35 2.11 -1.60 -0.94
C CYS A 35 0.75 -1.31 -0.30
N CYS A 36 0.64 -0.24 0.49
CA CYS A 36 -0.63 0.17 1.11
C CYS A 36 -1.69 0.51 0.05
N ALA A 37 -1.29 1.20 -1.03
CA ALA A 37 -2.21 1.52 -2.12
C ALA A 37 -2.77 0.27 -2.79
N GLN A 38 -1.99 -0.79 -2.94
CA GLN A 38 -2.47 -2.07 -3.46
C GLN A 38 -3.40 -2.76 -2.47
N MET A 39 -3.00 -2.91 -1.21
CA MET A 39 -3.76 -3.66 -0.22
C MET A 39 -5.06 -2.97 0.17
N VAL A 40 -4.98 -1.75 0.70
CA VAL A 40 -6.15 -0.97 1.11
C VAL A 40 -7.00 -0.60 -0.10
N GLY A 41 -6.36 -0.29 -1.23
CA GLY A 41 -7.05 -0.01 -2.48
C GLY A 41 -7.96 -1.16 -2.92
N PHE A 42 -7.43 -2.38 -3.06
CA PHE A 42 -8.23 -3.55 -3.41
C PHE A 42 -9.28 -3.88 -2.36
N ALA A 43 -8.93 -3.78 -1.06
CA ALA A 43 -9.85 -4.05 0.03
C ALA A 43 -11.11 -3.17 -0.04
N VAL A 44 -10.93 -1.86 -0.24
CA VAL A 44 -12.05 -0.91 -0.25
C VAL A 44 -12.81 -0.93 -1.58
N MET A 45 -12.11 -0.98 -2.73
CA MET A 45 -12.80 -0.95 -4.03
C MET A 45 -13.61 -2.22 -4.31
N SER A 46 -13.22 -3.37 -3.72
CA SER A 46 -13.95 -4.65 -3.82
C SER A 46 -14.94 -4.89 -2.68
N PHE A 47 -15.18 -3.88 -1.82
CA PHE A 47 -16.04 -4.03 -0.64
C PHE A 47 -17.49 -4.43 -1.00
N ARG A 48 -17.98 -3.97 -2.15
CA ARG A 48 -19.35 -4.34 -2.60
C ARG A 48 -19.49 -5.83 -2.85
N GLU A 49 -18.45 -6.46 -3.40
CA GLU A 49 -18.43 -7.88 -3.73
C GLU A 49 -18.08 -8.75 -2.51
N ASN A 50 -17.08 -8.33 -1.73
CA ASN A 50 -16.43 -9.19 -0.72
C ASN A 50 -16.76 -8.83 0.73
N LYS A 51 -17.47 -7.70 0.96
CA LYS A 51 -17.88 -7.24 2.29
C LYS A 51 -16.71 -7.17 3.28
N TRP A 52 -17.01 -7.36 4.57
CA TRP A 52 -16.03 -7.28 5.65
C TRP A 52 -14.93 -8.34 5.57
N GLY A 53 -15.28 -9.56 5.13
CA GLY A 53 -14.30 -10.64 4.95
C GLY A 53 -13.22 -10.24 3.93
N GLY A 54 -13.63 -9.72 2.78
CA GLY A 54 -12.71 -9.23 1.76
C GLY A 54 -11.92 -7.99 2.19
N LEU A 55 -12.54 -7.09 2.98
CA LEU A 55 -11.86 -5.91 3.51
C LEU A 55 -10.66 -6.32 4.40
N VAL A 56 -10.90 -7.24 5.33
CA VAL A 56 -9.86 -7.71 6.27
C VAL A 56 -8.82 -8.56 5.56
N SER A 57 -9.26 -9.53 4.74
CA SER A 57 -8.32 -10.46 4.07
C SER A 57 -7.39 -9.75 3.08
N GLN A 58 -7.85 -8.71 2.40
CA GLN A 58 -7.02 -7.94 1.48
C GLN A 58 -6.29 -6.77 2.16
N GLY A 59 -6.97 -6.05 3.05
CA GLY A 59 -6.43 -4.87 3.70
C GLY A 59 -5.34 -5.18 4.73
N ILE A 60 -5.47 -6.28 5.46
CA ILE A 60 -4.52 -6.70 6.50
C ILE A 60 -3.79 -7.99 6.11
N GLY A 61 -4.41 -8.84 5.29
CA GLY A 61 -3.80 -10.07 4.79
C GLY A 61 -2.92 -9.81 3.57
N THR A 62 -3.48 -9.91 2.36
CA THR A 62 -2.71 -9.69 1.12
C THR A 62 -3.59 -9.31 -0.07
N SER A 63 -3.10 -8.39 -0.91
CA SER A 63 -3.73 -8.06 -2.19
C SER A 63 -3.55 -9.17 -3.25
N MET A 64 -2.67 -10.14 -3.02
CA MET A 64 -2.45 -11.27 -3.91
C MET A 64 -3.72 -12.11 -4.14
N LEU A 65 -4.69 -12.06 -3.22
CA LEU A 65 -6.01 -12.69 -3.38
C LEU A 65 -6.73 -12.25 -4.66
N GLN A 66 -6.46 -11.05 -5.16
CA GLN A 66 -7.03 -10.54 -6.42
C GLN A 66 -6.30 -11.04 -7.67
N MET A 67 -5.21 -11.79 -7.53
CA MET A 67 -4.41 -12.20 -8.69
C MET A 67 -5.22 -13.01 -9.71
N GLY A 68 -6.09 -13.91 -9.25
CA GLY A 68 -6.99 -14.67 -10.13
C GLY A 68 -7.94 -13.78 -10.95
N ASN A 69 -8.42 -12.68 -10.34
CA ASN A 69 -9.29 -11.71 -10.99
C ASN A 69 -8.49 -10.78 -11.93
N ILE A 70 -7.27 -10.40 -11.54
CA ILE A 70 -6.35 -9.60 -12.39
C ILE A 70 -6.02 -10.35 -13.69
N VAL A 71 -5.78 -11.66 -13.61
CA VAL A 71 -5.51 -12.49 -14.82
C VAL A 71 -6.72 -12.51 -15.74
N LYS A 72 -7.94 -12.56 -15.19
CA LYS A 72 -9.20 -12.53 -15.98
C LYS A 72 -9.49 -11.15 -16.57
N ASN A 73 -9.29 -10.10 -15.76
CA ASN A 73 -9.49 -8.71 -16.18
C ASN A 73 -8.39 -7.79 -15.60
N PRO A 74 -7.27 -7.60 -16.31
CA PRO A 74 -6.15 -6.80 -15.80
C PRO A 74 -6.49 -5.32 -15.58
N ARG A 75 -7.62 -4.85 -16.10
CA ARG A 75 -8.07 -3.46 -15.92
C ARG A 75 -8.46 -3.12 -14.48
N ILE A 76 -8.80 -4.12 -13.66
CA ILE A 76 -9.05 -3.90 -12.23
C ILE A 76 -7.80 -3.40 -11.48
N TRP A 77 -6.62 -3.68 -12.02
CA TRP A 77 -5.35 -3.27 -11.40
C TRP A 77 -4.99 -1.81 -11.65
N ILE A 78 -5.62 -1.16 -12.63
CA ILE A 78 -5.33 0.24 -13.01
C ILE A 78 -5.56 1.19 -11.82
N ALA A 79 -6.66 1.01 -11.06
CA ALA A 79 -6.99 1.90 -9.95
C ALA A 79 -5.94 1.88 -8.83
N PRO A 80 -5.49 0.73 -8.28
CA PRO A 80 -4.41 0.68 -7.30
C PRO A 80 -3.07 1.18 -7.85
N ILE A 81 -2.75 0.94 -9.12
CA ILE A 81 -1.51 1.43 -9.74
C ILE A 81 -1.52 2.96 -9.82
N LEU A 82 -2.59 3.56 -10.30
CA LEU A 82 -2.73 5.03 -10.34
C LEU A 82 -2.73 5.63 -8.94
N THR A 83 -3.39 4.99 -7.99
CA THR A 83 -3.35 5.39 -6.57
C THR A 83 -1.91 5.38 -6.06
N SER A 84 -1.14 4.33 -6.33
CA SER A 84 0.28 4.24 -5.96
C SER A 84 1.11 5.37 -6.60
N ALA A 85 0.81 5.72 -7.85
CA ALA A 85 1.49 6.81 -8.57
C ALA A 85 1.23 8.19 -7.94
N ILE A 86 0.08 8.37 -7.31
CA ILE A 86 -0.30 9.62 -6.62
C ILE A 86 0.25 9.62 -5.18
N THR A 87 0.03 8.54 -4.43
CA THR A 87 0.44 8.46 -3.01
C THR A 87 1.95 8.45 -2.84
N GLY A 88 2.69 7.97 -3.82
CA GLY A 88 4.13 7.92 -3.77
C GLY A 88 4.81 9.29 -3.66
N PRO A 89 4.59 10.22 -4.60
CA PRO A 89 5.10 11.58 -4.48
C PRO A 89 4.61 12.29 -3.21
N LEU A 90 3.36 12.06 -2.79
CA LEU A 90 2.85 12.61 -1.53
C LEU A 90 3.63 12.06 -0.33
N ALA A 91 3.93 10.76 -0.30
CA ALA A 91 4.71 10.15 0.77
C ALA A 91 6.13 10.72 0.83
N THR A 92 6.78 10.92 -0.32
CA THR A 92 8.19 11.32 -0.36
C THR A 92 8.40 12.83 -0.32
N CYS A 93 7.56 13.62 -1.01
CA CYS A 93 7.75 15.06 -1.15
C CYS A 93 7.01 15.86 -0.07
N LEU A 94 5.77 15.46 0.26
CA LEU A 94 4.92 16.19 1.20
C LEU A 94 5.17 15.73 2.64
N PHE A 95 4.96 14.45 2.91
CA PHE A 95 5.08 13.90 4.25
C PHE A 95 6.51 13.51 4.62
N LYS A 96 7.40 13.34 3.62
CA LYS A 96 8.78 12.85 3.80
C LYS A 96 8.82 11.59 4.66
N LEU A 97 7.86 10.69 4.41
CA LEU A 97 7.69 9.45 5.16
C LEU A 97 8.94 8.59 4.97
N GLN A 98 9.68 8.39 6.04
CA GLN A 98 10.87 7.53 6.06
C GLN A 98 10.55 6.22 6.76
N MET A 99 11.04 5.14 6.21
CA MET A 99 11.00 3.81 6.81
C MET A 99 12.43 3.36 7.11
N ASN A 100 12.89 3.69 8.33
CA ASN A 100 14.23 3.36 8.85
C ASN A 100 14.24 2.11 9.73
N GLY A 101 13.18 1.30 9.66
CA GLY A 101 13.13 -0.04 10.22
C GLY A 101 13.85 -1.06 9.33
N THR A 102 13.47 -2.32 9.43
CA THR A 102 14.05 -3.36 8.59
C THR A 102 13.60 -3.22 7.12
N PRO A 103 14.50 -3.41 6.12
CA PRO A 103 14.12 -3.31 4.70
C PRO A 103 12.97 -4.22 4.30
N VAL A 104 12.81 -5.37 4.95
CA VAL A 104 11.68 -6.30 4.76
C VAL A 104 10.33 -5.58 4.96
N SER A 105 10.24 -4.75 6.00
CA SER A 105 9.00 -4.04 6.37
C SER A 105 8.52 -3.10 5.26
N SER A 106 9.43 -2.54 4.47
CA SER A 106 9.07 -1.63 3.38
C SER A 106 8.26 -2.30 2.26
N GLY A 107 8.40 -3.61 2.09
CA GLY A 107 7.69 -4.39 1.09
C GLY A 107 6.37 -5.01 1.57
N MET A 108 5.95 -4.75 2.81
CA MET A 108 4.79 -5.43 3.42
C MET A 108 3.52 -4.56 3.44
N GLY A 109 3.65 -3.23 3.36
CA GLY A 109 2.48 -2.34 3.43
C GLY A 109 1.65 -2.57 4.70
N THR A 110 0.34 -2.76 4.54
CA THR A 110 -0.60 -3.05 5.65
C THR A 110 -0.69 -4.54 6.02
N CYS A 111 0.07 -5.42 5.35
CA CYS A 111 0.11 -6.85 5.69
C CYS A 111 0.57 -7.03 7.15
N GLY A 112 -0.33 -7.48 8.03
CA GLY A 112 -0.10 -7.57 9.46
C GLY A 112 0.41 -6.27 10.11
N PHE A 113 0.17 -5.11 9.48
CA PHE A 113 0.70 -3.79 9.87
C PHE A 113 2.23 -3.70 9.89
N VAL A 114 2.93 -4.63 9.24
CA VAL A 114 4.40 -4.72 9.30
C VAL A 114 5.07 -3.47 8.71
N GLY A 115 4.51 -2.89 7.66
CA GLY A 115 5.01 -1.63 7.08
C GLY A 115 4.95 -0.47 8.08
N GLN A 116 3.81 -0.32 8.79
CA GLN A 116 3.59 0.73 9.79
C GLN A 116 4.47 0.51 11.03
N ILE A 117 4.60 -0.73 11.48
CA ILE A 117 5.52 -1.09 12.58
C ILE A 117 6.96 -0.77 12.17
N GLY A 118 7.35 -1.05 10.92
CA GLY A 118 8.66 -0.72 10.40
C GLY A 118 8.96 0.78 10.40
N VAL A 119 7.97 1.60 10.02
CA VAL A 119 8.09 3.07 10.09
C VAL A 119 8.24 3.53 11.54
N TYR A 120 7.39 3.03 12.44
CA TYR A 120 7.45 3.37 13.86
C TYR A 120 8.78 2.95 14.51
N THR A 121 9.25 1.74 14.21
CA THR A 121 10.57 1.25 14.69
C THR A 121 11.70 2.15 14.17
N GLY A 122 11.60 2.57 12.92
CA GLY A 122 12.53 3.53 12.34
C GLY A 122 12.58 4.85 13.10
N TRP A 123 11.42 5.41 13.46
CA TRP A 123 11.36 6.63 14.29
C TRP A 123 12.02 6.44 15.67
N MET A 124 11.83 5.27 16.29
CA MET A 124 12.45 4.98 17.59
C MET A 124 13.97 4.86 17.46
N ASN A 125 14.47 4.24 16.40
CA ASN A 125 15.90 4.16 16.10
C ASN A 125 16.48 5.55 15.85
N ASP A 126 15.83 6.37 15.03
CA ASP A 126 16.26 7.74 14.70
C ASP A 126 16.33 8.63 15.99
N ILE A 127 15.42 8.41 16.94
CA ILE A 127 15.46 9.10 18.24
C ILE A 127 16.62 8.58 19.09
N ALA A 128 16.85 7.27 19.15
CA ALA A 128 17.94 6.67 19.90
C ALA A 128 19.32 7.11 19.38
N ASP A 129 19.43 7.27 18.05
CA ASP A 129 20.66 7.72 17.37
C ASP A 129 20.82 9.26 17.40
N GLY A 130 19.87 10.00 17.98
CA GLY A 130 19.90 11.46 18.06
C GLY A 130 19.61 12.19 16.75
N LEU A 131 19.16 11.47 15.73
CA LEU A 131 18.79 12.03 14.42
C LEU A 131 17.43 12.72 14.45
N LYS A 132 16.57 12.36 15.39
CA LYS A 132 15.24 12.91 15.61
C LYS A 132 15.00 13.15 17.09
N THR A 133 14.39 14.27 17.44
CA THR A 133 14.13 14.62 18.87
C THR A 133 12.84 13.97 19.40
N SER A 134 11.81 13.89 18.57
CA SER A 134 10.51 13.28 18.92
C SER A 134 9.72 12.93 17.68
N VAL A 135 8.74 12.04 17.82
CA VAL A 135 7.74 11.80 16.77
C VAL A 135 6.72 12.93 16.81
N THR A 136 6.51 13.58 15.67
CA THR A 136 5.58 14.70 15.55
C THR A 136 4.19 14.22 15.11
N ASP A 137 3.16 15.04 15.36
CA ASP A 137 1.80 14.77 14.87
C ASP A 137 1.77 14.69 13.33
N TRP A 138 2.68 15.41 12.66
CA TRP A 138 2.84 15.35 11.21
C TRP A 138 3.34 13.97 10.72
N ASP A 139 4.22 13.31 11.46
CA ASP A 139 4.69 11.96 11.15
C ASP A 139 3.54 10.95 11.23
N TRP A 140 2.72 11.04 12.28
CA TRP A 140 1.53 10.21 12.44
C TRP A 140 0.49 10.49 11.38
N ALA A 141 0.23 11.77 11.09
CA ALA A 141 -0.67 12.15 10.01
C ALA A 141 -0.20 11.59 8.65
N GLY A 142 1.09 11.71 8.36
CA GLY A 142 1.69 11.16 7.14
C GLY A 142 1.51 9.64 7.05
N LEU A 143 1.80 8.92 8.13
CA LEU A 143 1.66 7.46 8.19
C LEU A 143 0.21 7.02 7.95
N LEU A 144 -0.75 7.62 8.65
CA LEU A 144 -2.17 7.27 8.53
C LEU A 144 -2.75 7.68 7.18
N MET A 145 -2.44 8.89 6.70
CA MET A 145 -2.91 9.39 5.41
C MET A 145 -2.43 8.51 4.26
N ILE A 146 -1.13 8.19 4.23
CA ILE A 146 -0.51 7.42 3.15
C ILE A 146 -0.91 5.94 3.21
N SER A 147 -0.98 5.37 4.43
CA SER A 147 -1.28 3.93 4.57
C SER A 147 -2.74 3.59 4.38
N PHE A 148 -3.67 4.45 4.81
CA PHE A 148 -5.09 4.10 4.89
C PHE A 148 -5.99 5.09 4.16
N ILE A 149 -5.94 6.39 4.52
CA ILE A 149 -6.95 7.37 4.11
C ILE A 149 -6.89 7.62 2.60
N LEU A 150 -5.71 7.98 2.09
CA LEU A 150 -5.56 8.27 0.65
C LEU A 150 -5.87 7.06 -0.22
N PRO A 151 -5.34 5.85 0.03
CA PRO A 151 -5.72 4.66 -0.73
C PRO A 151 -7.21 4.33 -0.66
N ALA A 152 -7.84 4.48 0.52
CA ALA A 152 -9.26 4.21 0.72
C ALA A 152 -10.18 5.19 -0.01
N ILE A 153 -9.72 6.40 -0.31
CA ILE A 153 -10.49 7.42 -1.05
C ILE A 153 -10.16 7.35 -2.54
N LEU A 154 -8.88 7.42 -2.90
CA LEU A 154 -8.46 7.54 -4.29
C LEU A 154 -8.78 6.29 -5.12
N CYS A 155 -8.51 5.11 -4.56
CA CYS A 155 -8.69 3.86 -5.30
C CYS A 155 -10.16 3.61 -5.69
N PRO A 156 -11.15 3.72 -4.78
CA PRO A 156 -12.56 3.62 -5.15
C PRO A 156 -13.01 4.70 -6.12
N LEU A 157 -12.52 5.95 -5.99
CA LEU A 157 -12.87 7.04 -6.91
C LEU A 157 -12.39 6.74 -8.33
N ILE A 158 -11.14 6.31 -8.48
CA ILE A 158 -10.58 5.91 -9.77
C ILE A 158 -11.33 4.69 -10.32
N ASN A 159 -11.62 3.70 -9.47
CA ASN A 159 -12.37 2.52 -9.86
C ASN A 159 -13.80 2.85 -10.33
N MET A 160 -14.48 3.79 -9.65
CA MET A 160 -15.80 4.28 -10.10
C MET A 160 -15.75 4.87 -11.51
N PHE A 161 -14.69 5.64 -11.82
CA PHE A 161 -14.48 6.17 -13.15
C PHE A 161 -14.24 5.07 -14.19
N ILE A 162 -13.40 4.08 -13.84
CA ILE A 162 -13.10 2.93 -14.71
C ILE A 162 -14.35 2.08 -14.95
N ARG A 163 -15.20 1.89 -13.92
CA ARG A 163 -16.50 1.21 -14.05
C ARG A 163 -17.46 1.97 -14.97
N LYS A 164 -17.50 3.31 -14.90
CA LYS A 164 -18.31 4.12 -15.83
C LYS A 164 -17.87 3.98 -17.30
N LEU A 165 -16.58 3.72 -17.53
CA LEU A 165 -16.05 3.42 -18.86
C LEU A 165 -16.39 1.98 -19.34
N GLY A 166 -17.02 1.17 -18.48
CA GLY A 166 -17.36 -0.22 -18.78
C GLY A 166 -16.16 -1.19 -18.79
N TRP A 167 -15.01 -0.77 -18.29
CA TRP A 167 -13.79 -1.58 -18.28
C TRP A 167 -13.77 -2.62 -17.18
N VAL A 168 -14.45 -2.33 -16.07
CA VAL A 168 -14.60 -3.21 -14.90
C VAL A 168 -16.09 -3.36 -14.61
N LYS A 169 -16.54 -4.59 -14.49
CA LYS A 169 -17.94 -4.94 -14.21
C LYS A 169 -18.11 -5.36 -12.76
N ASP A 170 -19.38 -5.35 -12.30
CA ASP A 170 -19.71 -5.90 -10.99
C ASP A 170 -19.46 -7.42 -11.00
N GLY A 171 -18.77 -7.90 -9.97
CA GLY A 171 -18.35 -9.29 -9.85
C GLY A 171 -16.91 -9.57 -10.30
N ASP A 172 -16.26 -8.66 -11.06
CA ASP A 172 -14.87 -8.86 -11.54
C ASP A 172 -13.83 -8.96 -10.41
N MET A 173 -14.18 -8.51 -9.20
CA MET A 173 -13.29 -8.53 -8.02
C MET A 173 -13.78 -9.46 -6.91
N THR A 174 -14.73 -10.35 -7.20
CA THR A 174 -15.22 -11.31 -6.21
C THR A 174 -14.13 -12.32 -5.88
N LEU A 175 -13.84 -12.48 -4.59
CA LEU A 175 -12.94 -13.51 -4.09
C LEU A 175 -13.66 -14.86 -4.08
N SER A 176 -13.03 -15.87 -4.63
CA SER A 176 -13.51 -17.27 -4.66
C SER A 176 -12.99 -18.05 -3.47
#